data_192a8e746497612267808e8b07bc983b
#
_entry.id   192a8e746497612267808e8b07bc983b
#
_cell.length_a   1.000
_cell.length_b   1.000
_cell.length_c   1.000
_cell.angle_alpha   90.00
_cell.angle_beta   90.00
_cell.angle_gamma   90.00
#
_symmetry.space_group_name_H-M   'P 1'
#
loop_
_entity.id
_entity.type
_entity.pdbx_description
1 polymer ?
#
loop_
_entity_poly.entity_id
_entity_poly.type
_entity_poly.pdbx_seq_one_letter_code
_entity_poly.pdbx_strand_id
1 'polypeptide(L)'
;MNHEEWGARQRTTTVGVDGHDLEVASYEAGDPGDGTLLFVHGIPTWSFLWRDVAPAFADDHHVLAPDLLGYGNSAAGGGFDRSIRAQEAMLGSLLDAAGAETATVVAHDIGGGAALRLAAHSPDRVDRLVLSNAVCYDSWPVEFIATLGLPRTAGMDDDEFEAKLEAAFVEGAHGEADPEFVAGMKAPWLREGGKRALARAAVATNTNHTTEIPYGDIDADVCCLWGADDVRQPLAYGERLADELGGEVVELADAYHWVVEDRTEGYREELAGFVTERDTKVGGE
;
A
#
# COMPACT_ATOMS: atom_id res chain seq x y z
N MET A 1 -6.99 13.71 10.71
CA MET A 1 -7.57 14.24 9.44
C MET A 1 -8.62 13.26 8.96
N ASN A 2 -9.85 13.73 8.65
CA ASN A 2 -10.89 12.84 8.16
C ASN A 2 -10.72 12.51 6.67
N HIS A 3 -11.47 11.54 6.16
CA HIS A 3 -11.32 11.04 4.81
C HIS A 3 -11.73 12.04 3.69
N GLU A 4 -12.65 12.96 3.99
CA GLU A 4 -13.04 14.01 3.04
C GLU A 4 -11.95 15.07 2.93
N GLU A 5 -11.35 15.46 4.06
CA GLU A 5 -10.20 16.37 4.10
C GLU A 5 -8.97 15.78 3.40
N TRP A 6 -8.73 14.46 3.58
CA TRP A 6 -7.66 13.76 2.88
C TRP A 6 -7.89 13.76 1.37
N GLY A 7 -9.07 13.36 0.92
CA GLY A 7 -9.45 13.36 -0.49
C GLY A 7 -9.33 14.75 -1.14
N ALA A 8 -9.69 15.81 -0.40
CA ALA A 8 -9.58 17.20 -0.88
C ALA A 8 -8.12 17.68 -1.06
N ARG A 9 -7.14 16.99 -0.45
CA ARG A 9 -5.70 17.30 -0.59
C ARG A 9 -5.03 16.51 -1.71
N GLN A 10 -5.71 15.51 -2.26
CA GLN A 10 -5.15 14.74 -3.38
C GLN A 10 -5.12 15.58 -4.66
N ARG A 11 -4.12 15.28 -5.49
CA ARG A 11 -4.00 15.77 -6.87
C ARG A 11 -4.17 14.59 -7.82
N THR A 12 -4.66 14.86 -9.01
CA THR A 12 -4.81 13.85 -10.05
C THR A 12 -3.69 13.97 -11.06
N THR A 13 -2.99 12.87 -11.31
CA THR A 13 -1.94 12.74 -12.32
C THR A 13 -2.36 11.68 -13.33
N THR A 14 -2.21 11.96 -14.63
CA THR A 14 -2.45 10.96 -15.67
C THR A 14 -1.17 10.15 -15.89
N VAL A 15 -1.28 8.83 -15.81
CA VAL A 15 -0.18 7.88 -16.02
C VAL A 15 -0.52 6.87 -17.10
N GLY A 16 0.49 6.43 -17.86
CA GLY A 16 0.32 5.40 -18.88
C GLY A 16 0.53 4.01 -18.29
N VAL A 17 -0.48 3.12 -18.37
CA VAL A 17 -0.40 1.72 -17.95
C VAL A 17 -1.04 0.84 -19.02
N ASP A 18 -0.29 -0.12 -19.56
CA ASP A 18 -0.75 -1.09 -20.57
C ASP A 18 -1.48 -0.46 -21.76
N GLY A 19 -1.01 0.71 -22.23
CA GLY A 19 -1.59 1.44 -23.35
C GLY A 19 -2.86 2.23 -23.02
N HIS A 20 -3.17 2.39 -21.74
CA HIS A 20 -4.24 3.24 -21.22
C HIS A 20 -3.68 4.47 -20.53
N ASP A 21 -4.27 5.64 -20.75
CA ASP A 21 -4.03 6.85 -19.95
C ASP A 21 -5.03 6.83 -18.78
N LEU A 22 -4.53 6.65 -17.56
CA LEU A 22 -5.33 6.47 -16.35
C LEU A 22 -5.06 7.57 -15.33
N GLU A 23 -6.11 8.07 -14.70
CA GLU A 23 -6.02 9.06 -13.65
C GLU A 23 -5.68 8.39 -12.32
N VAL A 24 -4.61 8.85 -11.66
CA VAL A 24 -4.19 8.44 -10.32
C VAL A 24 -4.34 9.65 -9.40
N ALA A 25 -5.17 9.50 -8.37
CA ALA A 25 -5.27 10.45 -7.28
C ALA A 25 -4.17 10.17 -6.26
N SER A 26 -3.42 11.19 -5.85
CA SER A 26 -2.32 11.04 -4.91
C SER A 26 -2.29 12.22 -3.93
N TYR A 27 -2.11 11.96 -2.65
CA TYR A 27 -1.61 12.98 -1.74
C TYR A 27 -0.14 13.24 -2.10
N GLU A 28 0.19 14.52 -2.26
CA GLU A 28 1.53 14.96 -2.60
C GLU A 28 1.90 16.16 -1.73
N ALA A 29 3.08 16.11 -1.10
CA ALA A 29 3.61 17.16 -0.26
C ALA A 29 5.14 17.15 -0.23
N GLY A 30 5.76 18.23 0.27
CA GLY A 30 7.22 18.37 0.31
C GLY A 30 7.81 18.90 -1.00
N ASP A 31 9.13 18.97 -1.06
CA ASP A 31 9.86 19.49 -2.22
C ASP A 31 10.32 18.32 -3.12
N PRO A 32 10.01 18.33 -4.43
CA PRO A 32 10.50 17.30 -5.36
C PRO A 32 12.04 17.19 -5.46
N GLY A 33 12.77 18.18 -4.94
CA GLY A 33 14.24 18.16 -4.85
C GLY A 33 14.79 17.31 -3.68
N ASP A 34 13.94 16.98 -2.72
CA ASP A 34 14.28 16.09 -1.60
C ASP A 34 14.03 14.63 -1.97
N GLY A 35 14.59 13.69 -1.21
CA GLY A 35 14.37 12.26 -1.46
C GLY A 35 12.88 11.89 -1.42
N THR A 36 12.43 11.04 -2.36
CA THR A 36 11.01 10.70 -2.50
C THR A 36 10.63 9.53 -1.59
N LEU A 37 9.58 9.72 -0.79
CA LEU A 37 8.88 8.67 -0.05
C LEU A 37 7.57 8.33 -0.76
N LEU A 38 7.44 7.10 -1.23
CA LEU A 38 6.25 6.60 -1.92
C LEU A 38 5.48 5.64 -1.01
N PHE A 39 4.30 6.07 -0.54
CA PHE A 39 3.45 5.31 0.37
C PHE A 39 2.37 4.53 -0.39
N VAL A 40 2.43 3.21 -0.39
CA VAL A 40 1.57 2.34 -1.20
C VAL A 40 0.66 1.51 -0.29
N HIS A 41 -0.66 1.73 -0.40
CA HIS A 41 -1.68 1.02 0.37
C HIS A 41 -2.03 -0.36 -0.22
N GLY A 42 -2.93 -1.09 0.45
CA GLY A 42 -3.42 -2.40 0.02
C GLY A 42 -4.91 -2.50 -0.23
N ILE A 43 -5.44 -3.73 -0.23
CA ILE A 43 -6.87 -4.03 -0.39
C ILE A 43 -7.50 -4.39 0.97
N PRO A 44 -8.68 -3.88 1.33
CA PRO A 44 -9.53 -2.96 0.59
C PRO A 44 -9.35 -1.49 1.01
N THR A 45 -8.13 -1.08 1.40
CA THR A 45 -7.81 0.28 1.81
C THR A 45 -7.64 1.24 0.63
N TRP A 46 -7.30 2.48 0.90
CA TRP A 46 -6.84 3.49 -0.04
C TRP A 46 -5.82 4.39 0.66
N SER A 47 -5.24 5.37 0.00
CA SER A 47 -4.16 6.18 0.56
C SER A 47 -4.48 6.88 1.88
N PHE A 48 -5.74 7.00 2.27
CA PHE A 48 -6.16 7.46 3.60
C PHE A 48 -5.56 6.64 4.75
N LEU A 49 -5.10 5.41 4.50
CA LEU A 49 -4.32 4.62 5.45
C LEU A 49 -3.12 5.41 6.00
N TRP A 50 -2.52 6.23 5.16
CA TRP A 50 -1.29 6.96 5.46
C TRP A 50 -1.51 8.35 6.06
N ARG A 51 -2.77 8.75 6.33
CA ARG A 51 -3.17 10.11 6.76
C ARG A 51 -2.42 10.66 7.98
N ASP A 52 -2.03 9.78 8.89
CA ASP A 52 -1.35 10.13 10.14
C ASP A 52 0.15 9.82 10.11
N VAL A 53 0.65 9.20 9.04
CA VAL A 53 2.08 8.86 8.85
C VAL A 53 2.71 9.74 7.77
N ALA A 54 2.23 9.68 6.54
CA ALA A 54 2.86 10.32 5.39
C ALA A 54 3.09 11.84 5.55
N PRO A 55 2.13 12.64 6.07
CA PRO A 55 2.34 14.08 6.24
C PRO A 55 3.49 14.46 7.18
N ALA A 56 3.88 13.58 8.09
CA ALA A 56 4.94 13.85 9.06
C ALA A 56 6.34 13.91 8.41
N PHE A 57 6.49 13.43 7.19
CA PHE A 57 7.74 13.41 6.45
C PHE A 57 7.86 14.53 5.41
N ALA A 58 6.80 15.35 5.23
CA ALA A 58 6.73 16.34 4.16
C ALA A 58 7.64 17.57 4.36
N ASP A 59 8.19 17.77 5.55
CA ASP A 59 9.12 18.87 5.81
C ASP A 59 10.54 18.55 5.29
N ASP A 60 10.90 17.27 5.18
CA ASP A 60 12.24 16.81 4.84
C ASP A 60 12.28 15.91 3.59
N HIS A 61 11.11 15.53 3.04
CA HIS A 61 11.02 14.63 1.89
C HIS A 61 9.90 15.02 0.94
N HIS A 62 10.06 14.65 -0.32
CA HIS A 62 8.96 14.62 -1.27
C HIS A 62 8.08 13.40 -1.01
N VAL A 63 6.85 13.61 -0.58
CA VAL A 63 5.91 12.57 -0.17
C VAL A 63 4.86 12.33 -1.24
N LEU A 64 4.72 11.09 -1.68
CA LEU A 64 3.67 10.63 -2.60
C LEU A 64 2.87 9.49 -1.95
N ALA A 65 1.55 9.61 -1.86
CA ALA A 65 0.67 8.55 -1.42
C ALA A 65 -0.49 8.38 -2.40
N PRO A 66 -0.31 7.57 -3.47
CA PRO A 66 -1.34 7.34 -4.47
C PRO A 66 -2.44 6.40 -3.97
N ASP A 67 -3.64 6.60 -4.51
CA ASP A 67 -4.64 5.55 -4.56
C ASP A 67 -4.29 4.61 -5.72
N LEU A 68 -4.23 3.31 -5.45
CA LEU A 68 -4.00 2.30 -6.48
C LEU A 68 -5.09 2.32 -7.55
N LEU A 69 -4.81 1.84 -8.76
CA LEU A 69 -5.80 1.73 -9.83
C LEU A 69 -6.97 0.84 -9.42
N GLY A 70 -8.16 1.41 -9.45
CA GLY A 70 -9.40 0.75 -9.00
C GLY A 70 -9.78 1.02 -7.57
N TYR A 71 -9.01 1.85 -6.84
CA TYR A 71 -9.18 2.16 -5.42
C TYR A 71 -9.38 3.66 -5.20
N GLY A 72 -9.90 4.03 -4.03
CA GLY A 72 -9.98 5.42 -3.57
C GLY A 72 -10.63 6.35 -4.58
N ASN A 73 -9.90 7.38 -4.96
CA ASN A 73 -10.29 8.41 -5.93
C ASN A 73 -9.59 8.24 -7.30
N SER A 74 -8.75 7.20 -7.48
CA SER A 74 -8.14 6.86 -8.76
C SER A 74 -9.12 6.23 -9.73
N ALA A 75 -8.71 6.11 -11.00
CA ALA A 75 -9.50 5.48 -12.05
C ALA A 75 -10.07 4.12 -11.59
N ALA A 76 -11.41 3.99 -11.57
CA ALA A 76 -12.13 2.81 -11.09
C ALA A 76 -13.03 2.16 -12.15
N GLY A 77 -13.05 2.69 -13.37
CA GLY A 77 -13.85 2.21 -14.50
C GLY A 77 -13.55 0.77 -14.90
N GLY A 78 -14.17 0.28 -15.97
CA GLY A 78 -13.84 -1.01 -16.58
C GLY A 78 -12.84 -0.84 -17.70
N GLY A 79 -12.23 -1.94 -18.15
CA GLY A 79 -11.44 -1.98 -19.40
C GLY A 79 -9.93 -1.88 -19.21
N PHE A 80 -9.43 -1.79 -17.98
CA PHE A 80 -7.99 -1.83 -17.66
C PHE A 80 -7.70 -2.87 -16.57
N ASP A 81 -6.45 -3.32 -16.53
CA ASP A 81 -5.93 -4.21 -15.49
C ASP A 81 -5.68 -3.44 -14.18
N ARG A 82 -5.92 -4.08 -13.05
CA ARG A 82 -5.66 -3.56 -11.69
C ARG A 82 -4.99 -4.59 -10.79
N SER A 83 -4.39 -5.57 -11.44
CA SER A 83 -3.59 -6.59 -10.77
C SER A 83 -2.33 -5.98 -10.14
N ILE A 84 -1.66 -6.76 -9.29
CA ILE A 84 -0.37 -6.35 -8.69
C ILE A 84 0.65 -5.94 -9.77
N ARG A 85 0.64 -6.58 -10.96
CA ARG A 85 1.48 -6.16 -12.11
C ARG A 85 1.10 -4.79 -12.65
N ALA A 86 -0.19 -4.52 -12.79
CA ALA A 86 -0.64 -3.21 -13.26
C ALA A 86 -0.34 -2.11 -12.23
N GLN A 87 -0.41 -2.43 -10.92
CA GLN A 87 0.00 -1.50 -9.87
C GLN A 87 1.51 -1.21 -9.93
N GLU A 88 2.36 -2.23 -10.13
CA GLU A 88 3.79 -2.05 -10.38
C GLU A 88 4.05 -1.03 -11.51
N ALA A 89 3.41 -1.25 -12.68
CA ALA A 89 3.55 -0.36 -13.83
C ALA A 89 3.03 1.07 -13.53
N MET A 90 1.94 1.18 -12.77
CA MET A 90 1.40 2.46 -12.33
C MET A 90 2.38 3.20 -11.42
N LEU A 91 2.99 2.51 -10.44
CA LEU A 91 3.96 3.12 -9.52
C LEU A 91 5.18 3.66 -10.28
N GLY A 92 5.74 2.89 -11.22
CA GLY A 92 6.83 3.36 -12.07
C GLY A 92 6.46 4.60 -12.87
N SER A 93 5.28 4.59 -13.54
CA SER A 93 4.79 5.72 -14.31
C SER A 93 4.46 6.95 -13.45
N LEU A 94 4.03 6.76 -12.22
CA LEU A 94 3.79 7.85 -11.27
C LEU A 94 5.09 8.50 -10.83
N LEU A 95 6.14 7.73 -10.53
CA LEU A 95 7.48 8.26 -10.22
C LEU A 95 8.03 9.06 -11.40
N ASP A 96 7.86 8.58 -12.64
CA ASP A 96 8.26 9.33 -13.84
C ASP A 96 7.52 10.67 -13.93
N ALA A 97 6.20 10.66 -13.74
CA ALA A 97 5.39 11.87 -13.78
C ALA A 97 5.72 12.87 -12.66
N ALA A 98 6.17 12.38 -11.51
CA ALA A 98 6.63 13.18 -10.38
C ALA A 98 8.08 13.67 -10.53
N GLY A 99 8.81 13.20 -11.55
CA GLY A 99 10.22 13.52 -11.74
C GLY A 99 11.16 12.85 -10.74
N ALA A 100 10.70 11.80 -10.06
CA ALA A 100 11.48 11.03 -9.09
C ALA A 100 12.27 9.94 -9.81
N GLU A 101 13.60 10.01 -9.77
CA GLU A 101 14.47 8.98 -10.35
C GLU A 101 14.45 7.72 -9.49
N THR A 102 14.53 7.87 -8.16
CA THR A 102 14.48 6.80 -7.17
C THR A 102 13.48 7.14 -6.06
N ALA A 103 13.07 6.15 -5.29
CA ALA A 103 12.21 6.34 -4.13
C ALA A 103 12.52 5.32 -3.02
N THR A 104 12.35 5.76 -1.76
CA THR A 104 12.06 4.85 -0.66
C THR A 104 10.58 4.49 -0.72
N VAL A 105 10.26 3.21 -0.90
CA VAL A 105 8.88 2.74 -1.03
C VAL A 105 8.41 2.15 0.29
N VAL A 106 7.34 2.73 0.85
CA VAL A 106 6.69 2.29 2.09
C VAL A 106 5.36 1.64 1.73
N ALA A 107 5.24 0.34 1.88
CA ALA A 107 4.15 -0.41 1.28
C ALA A 107 3.47 -1.38 2.25
N HIS A 108 2.13 -1.46 2.14
CA HIS A 108 1.29 -2.32 2.95
C HIS A 108 0.46 -3.27 2.07
N ASP A 109 0.27 -4.52 2.53
CA ASP A 109 -0.59 -5.54 1.92
C ASP A 109 -0.26 -5.77 0.43
N ILE A 110 -1.21 -5.69 -0.53
CA ILE A 110 -0.93 -5.82 -1.97
C ILE A 110 -0.02 -4.73 -2.52
N GLY A 111 0.02 -3.57 -1.86
CA GLY A 111 1.00 -2.53 -2.16
C GLY A 111 2.43 -3.04 -1.97
N GLY A 112 2.66 -3.90 -0.95
CA GLY A 112 3.92 -4.59 -0.76
C GLY A 112 4.27 -5.50 -1.93
N GLY A 113 3.30 -6.27 -2.45
CA GLY A 113 3.51 -7.09 -3.64
C GLY A 113 3.88 -6.26 -4.88
N ALA A 114 3.24 -5.09 -5.07
CA ALA A 114 3.57 -4.18 -6.16
C ALA A 114 4.96 -3.53 -5.99
N ALA A 115 5.31 -3.15 -4.76
CA ALA A 115 6.61 -2.58 -4.41
C ALA A 115 7.76 -3.60 -4.59
N LEU A 116 7.57 -4.85 -4.15
CA LEU A 116 8.52 -5.94 -4.35
C LEU A 116 8.77 -6.20 -5.85
N ARG A 117 7.71 -6.16 -6.67
CA ARG A 117 7.84 -6.30 -8.13
C ARG A 117 8.61 -5.12 -8.72
N LEU A 118 8.29 -3.89 -8.32
CA LEU A 118 8.99 -2.70 -8.80
C LEU A 118 10.49 -2.77 -8.44
N ALA A 119 10.82 -3.13 -7.19
CA ALA A 119 12.19 -3.28 -6.74
C ALA A 119 12.95 -4.39 -7.49
N ALA A 120 12.29 -5.50 -7.81
CA ALA A 120 12.92 -6.61 -8.53
C ALA A 120 13.11 -6.36 -10.03
N HIS A 121 12.14 -5.71 -10.69
CA HIS A 121 12.18 -5.49 -12.14
C HIS A 121 12.81 -4.15 -12.55
N SER A 122 12.93 -3.22 -11.62
CA SER A 122 13.49 -1.90 -11.81
C SER A 122 14.30 -1.48 -10.58
N PRO A 123 15.39 -2.19 -10.24
CA PRO A 123 16.14 -2.00 -9.00
C PRO A 123 16.69 -0.57 -8.87
N ASP A 124 17.02 0.10 -9.96
CA ASP A 124 17.47 1.49 -9.96
C ASP A 124 16.39 2.49 -9.54
N ARG A 125 15.12 2.05 -9.38
CA ARG A 125 13.99 2.90 -9.01
C ARG A 125 13.63 2.83 -7.52
N VAL A 126 14.17 1.86 -6.79
CA VAL A 126 13.86 1.64 -5.37
C VAL A 126 15.17 1.47 -4.60
N ASP A 127 15.54 2.48 -3.85
CA ASP A 127 16.74 2.46 -3.02
C ASP A 127 16.49 1.85 -1.63
N ARG A 128 15.29 2.02 -1.10
CA ARG A 128 14.85 1.44 0.18
C ARG A 128 13.42 0.92 0.09
N LEU A 129 13.15 -0.14 0.83
CA LEU A 129 11.86 -0.80 0.83
C LEU A 129 11.41 -1.08 2.27
N VAL A 130 10.33 -0.40 2.68
CA VAL A 130 9.66 -0.65 3.95
C VAL A 130 8.38 -1.43 3.68
N LEU A 131 8.30 -2.65 4.20
CA LEU A 131 7.20 -3.58 3.96
C LEU A 131 6.41 -3.79 5.25
N SER A 132 5.09 -3.62 5.19
CA SER A 132 4.22 -3.77 6.34
C SER A 132 3.11 -4.76 6.03
N ASN A 133 3.09 -5.89 6.73
CA ASN A 133 2.06 -6.92 6.55
C ASN A 133 1.82 -7.20 5.04
N ALA A 134 2.92 -7.28 4.31
CA ALA A 134 2.95 -7.26 2.85
C ALA A 134 2.58 -8.61 2.24
N VAL A 135 1.88 -8.55 1.12
CA VAL A 135 1.59 -9.72 0.29
C VAL A 135 2.87 -10.11 -0.46
N CYS A 136 3.32 -11.34 -0.28
CA CYS A 136 4.53 -11.87 -0.88
C CYS A 136 4.43 -13.39 -1.07
N TYR A 137 5.32 -13.97 -1.84
CA TYR A 137 5.36 -15.40 -2.10
C TYR A 137 3.98 -15.98 -2.45
N ASP A 138 3.54 -16.98 -1.68
CA ASP A 138 2.26 -17.67 -1.80
C ASP A 138 1.23 -17.26 -0.72
N SER A 139 1.47 -16.13 -0.02
CA SER A 139 0.57 -15.62 1.03
C SER A 139 -0.79 -15.12 0.52
N TRP A 140 -0.99 -15.06 -0.78
CA TRP A 140 -2.09 -14.38 -1.43
C TRP A 140 -2.81 -15.24 -2.51
N PRO A 141 -4.15 -15.09 -2.71
CA PRO A 141 -5.09 -14.27 -1.93
C PRO A 141 -5.55 -14.97 -0.64
N VAL A 142 -5.88 -14.18 0.39
CA VAL A 142 -6.56 -14.71 1.58
C VAL A 142 -8.05 -14.97 1.29
N GLU A 143 -8.69 -15.86 2.07
CA GLU A 143 -10.07 -16.30 1.83
C GLU A 143 -11.07 -15.13 1.76
N PHE A 144 -10.94 -14.15 2.65
CA PHE A 144 -11.79 -12.96 2.64
C PHE A 144 -11.79 -12.27 1.27
N ILE A 145 -10.63 -12.01 0.70
CA ILE A 145 -10.49 -11.35 -0.60
C ILE A 145 -10.99 -12.24 -1.74
N ALA A 146 -10.69 -13.53 -1.71
CA ALA A 146 -11.23 -14.47 -2.69
C ALA A 146 -12.78 -14.46 -2.71
N THR A 147 -13.42 -14.31 -1.55
CA THR A 147 -14.88 -14.17 -1.48
C THR A 147 -15.40 -12.85 -2.02
N LEU A 148 -14.66 -11.75 -1.86
CA LEU A 148 -15.01 -10.44 -2.44
C LEU A 148 -14.98 -10.44 -3.97
N GLY A 149 -14.10 -11.23 -4.59
CA GLY A 149 -14.00 -11.39 -6.04
C GLY A 149 -15.16 -12.17 -6.68
N LEU A 150 -16.04 -12.78 -5.90
CA LEU A 150 -17.18 -13.53 -6.45
C LEU A 150 -18.24 -12.62 -7.06
N PRO A 151 -18.91 -13.04 -8.16
CA PRO A 151 -19.92 -12.23 -8.82
C PRO A 151 -21.06 -11.75 -7.90
N ARG A 152 -21.39 -12.52 -6.86
CA ARG A 152 -22.42 -12.16 -5.87
C ARG A 152 -22.09 -10.87 -5.11
N THR A 153 -20.82 -10.52 -4.92
CA THR A 153 -20.42 -9.31 -4.21
C THR A 153 -20.92 -8.05 -4.91
N ALA A 154 -20.82 -8.00 -6.24
CA ALA A 154 -21.32 -6.86 -7.02
C ALA A 154 -22.85 -6.71 -6.98
N GLY A 155 -23.58 -7.78 -6.67
CA GLY A 155 -25.04 -7.80 -6.53
C GLY A 155 -25.56 -7.86 -5.09
N MET A 156 -24.66 -7.77 -4.10
CA MET A 156 -25.00 -7.80 -2.67
C MET A 156 -25.87 -6.58 -2.29
N ASP A 157 -26.78 -6.75 -1.33
CA ASP A 157 -27.50 -5.63 -0.73
C ASP A 157 -26.53 -4.61 -0.14
N ASP A 158 -26.90 -3.32 -0.13
CA ASP A 158 -26.00 -2.26 0.34
C ASP A 158 -25.67 -2.39 1.82
N ASP A 159 -26.66 -2.70 2.65
CA ASP A 159 -26.48 -2.85 4.11
C ASP A 159 -25.62 -4.11 4.42
N GLU A 160 -25.84 -5.21 3.69
CA GLU A 160 -25.04 -6.44 3.82
C GLU A 160 -23.57 -6.19 3.40
N PHE A 161 -23.37 -5.45 2.31
CA PHE A 161 -22.03 -5.12 1.83
C PHE A 161 -21.29 -4.20 2.80
N GLU A 162 -21.96 -3.16 3.31
CA GLU A 162 -21.39 -2.26 4.30
C GLU A 162 -21.01 -3.00 5.58
N ALA A 163 -21.90 -3.83 6.13
CA ALA A 163 -21.63 -4.62 7.32
C ALA A 163 -20.43 -5.57 7.12
N LYS A 164 -20.31 -6.16 5.94
CA LYS A 164 -19.18 -7.03 5.60
C LYS A 164 -17.84 -6.28 5.58
N LEU A 165 -17.82 -5.07 5.02
CA LEU A 165 -16.63 -4.23 5.02
C LEU A 165 -16.26 -3.75 6.42
N GLU A 166 -17.25 -3.32 7.19
CA GLU A 166 -17.06 -2.90 8.57
C GLU A 166 -16.43 -4.01 9.40
N ALA A 167 -16.99 -5.22 9.34
CA ALA A 167 -16.42 -6.39 10.01
C ALA A 167 -14.96 -6.62 9.63
N ALA A 168 -14.60 -6.49 8.35
CA ALA A 168 -13.22 -6.68 7.90
C ALA A 168 -12.24 -5.65 8.47
N PHE A 169 -12.65 -4.37 8.57
CA PHE A 169 -11.80 -3.33 9.14
C PHE A 169 -11.69 -3.46 10.67
N VAL A 170 -12.80 -3.79 11.36
CA VAL A 170 -12.80 -4.02 12.80
C VAL A 170 -11.97 -5.25 13.16
N GLU A 171 -12.13 -6.37 12.47
CA GLU A 171 -11.40 -7.63 12.73
C GLU A 171 -9.90 -7.54 12.41
N GLY A 172 -9.50 -6.61 11.56
CA GLY A 172 -8.09 -6.41 11.20
C GLY A 172 -7.34 -5.43 12.09
N ALA A 173 -8.03 -4.78 13.04
CA ALA A 173 -7.47 -3.88 14.03
C ALA A 173 -7.24 -4.58 15.38
N HIS A 174 -6.21 -4.19 16.12
CA HIS A 174 -5.98 -4.64 17.48
C HIS A 174 -6.89 -3.86 18.45
N GLY A 175 -7.69 -4.57 19.23
CA GLY A 175 -8.60 -3.95 20.20
C GLY A 175 -9.81 -3.29 19.55
N GLU A 176 -10.12 -2.04 19.95
CA GLU A 176 -11.25 -1.26 19.42
C GLU A 176 -10.79 -0.43 18.23
N ALA A 177 -11.32 -0.74 17.04
CA ALA A 177 -11.00 0.03 15.83
C ALA A 177 -11.52 1.47 15.91
N ASP A 178 -10.73 2.45 15.47
CA ASP A 178 -11.16 3.83 15.37
C ASP A 178 -12.36 3.95 14.41
N PRO A 179 -13.51 4.47 14.86
CA PRO A 179 -14.68 4.64 14.01
C PRO A 179 -14.42 5.53 12.78
N GLU A 180 -13.54 6.52 12.88
CA GLU A 180 -13.19 7.40 11.75
C GLU A 180 -12.33 6.66 10.71
N PHE A 181 -11.39 5.82 11.16
CA PHE A 181 -10.66 4.91 10.28
C PHE A 181 -11.62 3.99 9.52
N VAL A 182 -12.49 3.29 10.23
CA VAL A 182 -13.47 2.36 9.63
C VAL A 182 -14.38 3.07 8.62
N ALA A 183 -14.94 4.23 9.00
CA ALA A 183 -15.78 5.02 8.12
C ALA A 183 -15.04 5.50 6.88
N GLY A 184 -13.82 6.02 7.06
CA GLY A 184 -12.98 6.50 5.98
C GLY A 184 -12.56 5.41 5.01
N MET A 185 -12.20 4.23 5.52
CA MET A 185 -11.82 3.08 4.67
C MET A 185 -12.99 2.53 3.86
N LYS A 186 -14.21 2.55 4.40
CA LYS A 186 -15.41 2.13 3.67
C LYS A 186 -15.85 3.12 2.59
N ALA A 187 -15.60 4.42 2.79
CA ALA A 187 -16.19 5.49 2.00
C ALA A 187 -16.10 5.33 0.47
N PRO A 188 -14.95 4.96 -0.15
CA PRO A 188 -14.88 4.76 -1.60
C PRO A 188 -15.76 3.63 -2.11
N TRP A 189 -15.92 2.57 -1.31
CA TRP A 189 -16.64 1.36 -1.69
C TRP A 189 -18.16 1.49 -1.59
N LEU A 190 -18.64 2.43 -0.77
CA LEU A 190 -20.07 2.71 -0.60
C LEU A 190 -20.61 3.69 -1.64
N ARG A 191 -19.75 4.28 -2.48
CA ARG A 191 -20.16 5.13 -3.61
C ARG A 191 -20.84 4.30 -4.71
N GLU A 192 -21.57 4.97 -5.60
CA GLU A 192 -22.11 4.33 -6.81
C GLU A 192 -21.01 3.60 -7.59
N GLY A 193 -21.22 2.32 -7.84
CA GLY A 193 -20.24 1.45 -8.51
C GLY A 193 -19.13 0.90 -7.63
N GLY A 194 -19.01 1.32 -6.36
CA GLY A 194 -17.93 0.91 -5.44
C GLY A 194 -17.90 -0.60 -5.18
N LYS A 195 -19.05 -1.24 -4.95
CA LYS A 195 -19.12 -2.71 -4.82
C LYS A 195 -18.53 -3.45 -6.02
N ARG A 196 -18.84 -2.94 -7.24
CA ARG A 196 -18.31 -3.53 -8.47
C ARG A 196 -16.81 -3.26 -8.63
N ALA A 197 -16.36 -2.08 -8.23
CA ALA A 197 -14.94 -1.74 -8.25
C ALA A 197 -14.14 -2.66 -7.32
N LEU A 198 -14.62 -2.88 -6.09
CA LEU A 198 -13.99 -3.79 -5.13
C LEU A 198 -13.98 -5.23 -5.62
N ALA A 199 -15.10 -5.73 -6.15
CA ALA A 199 -15.16 -7.09 -6.70
C ALA A 199 -14.17 -7.28 -7.87
N ARG A 200 -13.98 -6.25 -8.71
CA ARG A 200 -12.98 -6.27 -9.79
C ARG A 200 -11.55 -6.21 -9.26
N ALA A 201 -11.29 -5.42 -8.23
CA ALA A 201 -10.00 -5.36 -7.58
C ALA A 201 -9.64 -6.72 -6.94
N ALA A 202 -10.59 -7.32 -6.23
CA ALA A 202 -10.40 -8.62 -5.60
C ALA A 202 -10.17 -9.76 -6.61
N VAL A 203 -10.87 -9.76 -7.75
CA VAL A 203 -10.70 -10.81 -8.79
C VAL A 203 -9.42 -10.62 -9.62
N ALA A 204 -8.86 -9.42 -9.66
CA ALA A 204 -7.59 -9.15 -10.33
C ALA A 204 -6.37 -9.69 -9.57
N THR A 205 -6.58 -10.15 -8.34
CA THR A 205 -5.51 -10.75 -7.53
C THR A 205 -5.12 -12.12 -8.06
N ASN A 206 -3.82 -12.37 -8.12
CA ASN A 206 -3.27 -13.60 -8.67
C ASN A 206 -1.98 -13.96 -7.92
N THR A 207 -1.93 -15.14 -7.33
CA THR A 207 -0.76 -15.66 -6.61
C THR A 207 0.51 -15.64 -7.47
N ASN A 208 0.40 -15.87 -8.79
CA ASN A 208 1.56 -15.82 -9.66
C ASN A 208 2.28 -14.48 -9.63
N HIS A 209 1.56 -13.38 -9.38
CA HIS A 209 2.16 -12.04 -9.38
C HIS A 209 3.16 -11.81 -8.22
N THR A 210 3.11 -12.64 -7.19
CA THR A 210 4.06 -12.63 -6.08
C THR A 210 5.02 -13.82 -6.12
N THR A 211 4.58 -15.01 -6.54
CA THR A 211 5.44 -16.19 -6.62
C THR A 211 6.45 -16.13 -7.78
N GLU A 212 6.20 -15.33 -8.82
CA GLU A 212 7.12 -15.14 -9.96
C GLU A 212 8.15 -14.02 -9.74
N ILE A 213 8.10 -13.29 -8.62
CA ILE A 213 9.06 -12.21 -8.33
C ILE A 213 10.46 -12.82 -8.21
N PRO A 214 11.45 -12.31 -8.94
CA PRO A 214 12.83 -12.71 -8.75
C PRO A 214 13.42 -11.98 -7.53
N TYR A 215 13.06 -12.43 -6.33
CA TYR A 215 13.45 -11.80 -5.06
C TYR A 215 14.96 -11.55 -4.93
N GLY A 216 15.77 -12.43 -5.50
CA GLY A 216 17.23 -12.28 -5.51
C GLY A 216 17.77 -11.13 -6.38
N ASP A 217 16.91 -10.48 -7.17
CA ASP A 217 17.28 -9.32 -8.00
C ASP A 217 16.96 -7.98 -7.29
N ILE A 218 16.39 -8.04 -6.07
CA ILE A 218 16.11 -6.85 -5.25
C ILE A 218 17.40 -6.41 -4.55
N ASP A 219 17.86 -5.20 -4.86
CA ASP A 219 19.09 -4.60 -4.32
C ASP A 219 18.83 -3.45 -3.32
N ALA A 220 17.57 -3.21 -2.99
CA ALA A 220 17.15 -2.20 -2.04
C ALA A 220 17.49 -2.60 -0.60
N ASP A 221 17.79 -1.62 0.27
CA ASP A 221 17.80 -1.85 1.72
C ASP A 221 16.36 -2.15 2.19
N VAL A 222 16.14 -3.21 2.97
CA VAL A 222 14.81 -3.69 3.36
C VAL A 222 14.59 -3.60 4.86
N CYS A 223 13.45 -3.04 5.25
CA CYS A 223 12.92 -3.12 6.62
C CYS A 223 11.48 -3.63 6.58
N CYS A 224 11.17 -4.65 7.38
CA CYS A 224 9.82 -5.17 7.54
C CYS A 224 9.23 -4.68 8.86
N LEU A 225 8.32 -3.70 8.81
CA LEU A 225 7.56 -3.23 9.98
C LEU A 225 6.26 -4.04 10.08
N TRP A 226 6.21 -5.02 10.99
CA TRP A 226 5.16 -6.04 10.95
C TRP A 226 4.33 -6.09 12.24
N GLY A 227 3.01 -6.13 12.09
CA GLY A 227 2.10 -6.38 13.20
C GLY A 227 2.28 -7.82 13.70
N ALA A 228 2.65 -7.95 14.98
CA ALA A 228 3.02 -9.23 15.60
C ALA A 228 1.94 -10.31 15.53
N ASP A 229 0.68 -9.89 15.61
CA ASP A 229 -0.48 -10.77 15.73
C ASP A 229 -1.33 -10.81 14.45
N ASP A 230 -0.79 -10.41 13.30
CA ASP A 230 -1.52 -10.44 12.03
C ASP A 230 -1.81 -11.88 11.59
N VAL A 231 -3.10 -12.22 11.51
CA VAL A 231 -3.58 -13.53 11.05
C VAL A 231 -3.79 -13.59 9.53
N ARG A 232 -3.75 -12.44 8.83
CA ARG A 232 -3.93 -12.35 7.37
C ARG A 232 -2.61 -12.48 6.62
N GLN A 233 -1.59 -11.79 7.15
CA GLN A 233 -0.20 -11.87 6.70
C GLN A 233 0.68 -12.17 7.92
N PRO A 234 0.80 -13.45 8.32
CA PRO A 234 1.57 -13.85 9.50
C PRO A 234 3.01 -13.32 9.51
N LEU A 235 3.52 -12.97 10.68
CA LEU A 235 4.87 -12.44 10.90
C LEU A 235 5.98 -13.27 10.20
N ALA A 236 5.79 -14.59 10.11
CA ALA A 236 6.73 -15.48 9.43
C ALA A 236 7.01 -15.10 7.95
N TYR A 237 6.10 -14.39 7.27
CA TYR A 237 6.38 -13.85 5.93
C TYR A 237 7.31 -12.64 5.98
N GLY A 238 7.15 -11.78 6.99
CA GLY A 238 8.08 -10.66 7.23
C GLY A 238 9.48 -11.14 7.59
N GLU A 239 9.59 -12.14 8.47
CA GLU A 239 10.85 -12.78 8.84
C GLU A 239 11.54 -13.41 7.62
N ARG A 240 10.77 -14.11 6.77
CA ARG A 240 11.29 -14.71 5.55
C ARG A 240 11.77 -13.66 4.54
N LEU A 241 11.01 -12.56 4.37
CA LEU A 241 11.42 -11.46 3.48
C LEU A 241 12.72 -10.82 3.96
N ALA A 242 12.82 -10.51 5.24
CA ALA A 242 14.04 -9.93 5.81
C ALA A 242 15.25 -10.86 5.67
N ASP A 243 15.08 -12.16 5.95
CA ASP A 243 16.16 -13.15 5.81
C ASP A 243 16.62 -13.30 4.35
N GLU A 244 15.68 -13.39 3.39
CA GLU A 244 15.99 -13.59 1.98
C GLU A 244 16.59 -12.34 1.32
N LEU A 245 16.14 -11.14 1.76
CA LEU A 245 16.57 -9.85 1.19
C LEU A 245 17.71 -9.18 1.98
N GLY A 246 18.19 -9.81 3.06
CA GLY A 246 19.28 -9.26 3.89
C GLY A 246 18.87 -8.02 4.68
N GLY A 247 17.57 -7.88 4.96
CA GLY A 247 16.98 -6.78 5.72
C GLY A 247 16.77 -7.10 7.19
N GLU A 248 15.94 -6.30 7.84
CA GLU A 248 15.53 -6.46 9.23
C GLU A 248 14.02 -6.58 9.40
N VAL A 249 13.59 -7.22 10.49
CA VAL A 249 12.19 -7.24 10.94
C VAL A 249 12.07 -6.45 12.22
N VAL A 250 11.17 -5.50 12.22
CA VAL A 250 10.71 -4.81 13.44
C VAL A 250 9.29 -5.29 13.73
N GLU A 251 9.16 -6.06 14.79
CA GLU A 251 7.90 -6.58 15.29
C GLU A 251 7.18 -5.51 16.12
N LEU A 252 6.02 -5.06 15.65
CA LEU A 252 5.17 -4.12 16.36
C LEU A 252 4.13 -4.91 17.17
N ALA A 253 4.37 -4.99 18.49
CA ALA A 253 3.50 -5.67 19.43
C ALA A 253 2.12 -5.00 19.52
N ASP A 254 1.09 -5.74 19.90
CA ASP A 254 -0.29 -5.26 19.97
C ASP A 254 -0.78 -4.64 18.64
N ALA A 255 -0.43 -5.26 17.53
CA ALA A 255 -0.84 -4.84 16.19
C ALA A 255 -1.25 -6.03 15.35
N TYR A 256 -2.39 -5.87 14.65
CA TYR A 256 -2.90 -6.81 13.68
C TYR A 256 -2.56 -6.37 12.24
N HIS A 257 -3.50 -6.56 11.32
CA HIS A 257 -3.27 -6.27 9.91
C HIS A 257 -3.12 -4.76 9.62
N TRP A 258 -3.89 -3.94 10.32
CA TRP A 258 -3.80 -2.48 10.17
C TRP A 258 -2.70 -1.89 11.06
N VAL A 259 -1.48 -2.43 10.96
CA VAL A 259 -0.34 -2.05 11.81
C VAL A 259 -0.06 -0.56 11.82
N VAL A 260 -0.29 0.13 10.70
CA VAL A 260 -0.15 1.59 10.54
C VAL A 260 -1.15 2.34 11.42
N GLU A 261 -2.35 1.79 11.60
CA GLU A 261 -3.41 2.33 12.45
C GLU A 261 -3.20 1.95 13.91
N ASP A 262 -2.93 0.66 14.16
CA ASP A 262 -2.80 0.13 15.51
C ASP A 262 -1.60 0.72 16.27
N ARG A 263 -0.51 1.05 15.57
CA ARG A 263 0.75 1.51 16.14
C ARG A 263 1.34 2.73 15.44
N THR A 264 0.51 3.69 15.08
CA THR A 264 0.86 4.88 14.28
C THR A 264 2.15 5.58 14.74
N GLU A 265 2.30 5.85 16.05
CA GLU A 265 3.49 6.53 16.58
C GLU A 265 4.73 5.66 16.47
N GLY A 266 4.67 4.39 16.94
CA GLY A 266 5.78 3.45 16.82
C GLY A 266 6.17 3.19 15.37
N TYR A 267 5.18 3.06 14.49
CA TYR A 267 5.42 2.93 13.05
C TYR A 267 6.19 4.13 12.47
N ARG A 268 5.80 5.35 12.87
CA ARG A 268 6.48 6.58 12.43
C ARG A 268 7.91 6.67 12.96
N GLU A 269 8.13 6.30 14.21
CA GLU A 269 9.47 6.30 14.84
C GLU A 269 10.41 5.34 14.12
N GLU A 270 9.98 4.10 13.88
CA GLU A 270 10.77 3.09 13.18
C GLU A 270 11.04 3.48 11.72
N LEU A 271 10.02 3.96 11.01
CA LEU A 271 10.17 4.46 9.65
C LEU A 271 11.17 5.62 9.59
N ALA A 272 11.06 6.60 10.48
CA ALA A 272 11.98 7.74 10.53
C ALA A 272 13.42 7.30 10.83
N GLY A 273 13.61 6.34 11.74
CA GLY A 273 14.91 5.72 12.01
C GLY A 273 15.52 5.13 10.74
N PHE A 274 14.77 4.28 10.04
CA PHE A 274 15.24 3.60 8.85
C PHE A 274 15.56 4.57 7.69
N VAL A 275 14.75 5.61 7.50
CA VAL A 275 14.96 6.61 6.44
C VAL A 275 16.21 7.47 6.72
N THR A 276 16.49 7.84 7.98
CA THR A 276 17.60 8.74 8.35
C THR A 276 18.96 8.07 8.55
N GLU A 277 19.02 6.76 8.84
CA GLU A 277 20.28 6.07 9.17
C GLU A 277 21.35 6.11 8.06
N ARG A 278 20.99 6.31 6.80
CA ARG A 278 21.94 6.37 5.68
C ARG A 278 22.50 7.75 5.37
N ASP A 279 21.82 8.82 5.73
CA ASP A 279 22.37 10.17 5.54
C ASP A 279 23.67 10.37 6.33
N THR A 280 23.85 9.56 7.39
CA THR A 280 25.07 9.55 8.20
C THR A 280 26.19 8.68 7.62
N LYS A 281 25.91 7.69 6.77
CA LYS A 281 26.93 6.79 6.18
C LYS A 281 27.54 7.33 4.88
N VAL A 282 26.86 8.20 4.15
CA VAL A 282 27.34 8.81 2.90
C VAL A 282 28.17 10.08 3.14
N GLY A 283 28.08 10.70 4.31
CA GLY A 283 28.84 11.90 4.70
C GLY A 283 30.22 11.64 5.34
N GLY A 284 30.70 10.42 5.34
CA GLY A 284 31.92 9.97 6.06
C GLY A 284 33.04 9.39 5.20
N GLU A 285 33.20 9.82 3.92
CA GLU A 285 34.40 9.54 3.12
C GLU A 285 35.14 10.84 2.74
#